data_248e3505a3ac83b69c9bb0e12ef7fecb
#
_entry.id   248e3505a3ac83b69c9bb0e12ef7fecb
#
_cell.length_a   1.000
_cell.length_b   1.000
_cell.length_c   1.000
_cell.angle_alpha   90.00
_cell.angle_beta   90.00
_cell.angle_gamma   90.00
#
_symmetry.space_group_name_H-M   'P 1'
#
loop_
_entity.id
_entity.type
_entity.pdbx_description
1 polymer ?
#
loop_
_entity_poly.entity_id
_entity_poly.type
_entity_poly.pdbx_seq_one_letter_code
_entity_poly.pdbx_strand_id
1 'polypeptide(L)'
;MSYKCKVCGAEFETEKSLHAHLKAHKMYVADYYVKYYPRYNKLNGNPLPFKNKKEYFENDFINRSQLVDWCETSPNEEVKDYIIKLAKKRIERKNYKNAPFYLELLKRQLPDLDTYKKHFGTYTNACDKMQVKPIFYKGMPKDFNKDFDVEVLVDTREQQPLNFSKSKILKLDFGDYTLGGDDFSNTFVDRKSSGDFLSTFGSQSDRFRREMQRCVELDSYMYIVVEKSIKSIEKESMFQKGRRAPKLNWVFSNLISIQHEFAGNCQFVFTKNREHSEKIIPKLLYLGKKLWNVDVQYFLDKEGE
;
A
#
# COMPACT_ATOMS: atom_id res chain seq x y z
N MET A 1 21.24 25.05 -12.45
CA MET A 1 20.99 24.43 -13.79
C MET A 1 20.06 25.37 -14.54
N SER A 2 20.44 25.78 -15.78
CA SER A 2 19.58 26.61 -16.63
C SER A 2 18.62 25.73 -17.46
N TYR A 3 17.43 26.23 -17.72
CA TYR A 3 16.42 25.59 -18.58
C TYR A 3 16.45 26.24 -19.96
N LYS A 4 16.90 25.51 -20.98
CA LYS A 4 17.05 26.02 -22.35
C LYS A 4 15.84 25.71 -23.21
N CYS A 5 15.26 26.73 -23.85
CA CYS A 5 14.18 26.56 -24.81
C CYS A 5 14.68 25.87 -26.07
N LYS A 6 14.11 24.71 -26.44
CA LYS A 6 14.50 23.98 -27.65
C LYS A 6 14.00 24.62 -28.95
N VAL A 7 13.14 25.62 -28.88
CA VAL A 7 12.66 26.35 -30.07
C VAL A 7 13.59 27.47 -30.48
N CYS A 8 14.06 28.30 -29.52
CA CYS A 8 14.84 29.50 -29.82
C CYS A 8 16.19 29.56 -29.10
N GLY A 9 16.53 28.61 -28.24
CA GLY A 9 17.79 28.58 -27.49
C GLY A 9 17.87 29.48 -26.26
N ALA A 10 16.84 30.29 -25.96
CA ALA A 10 16.79 31.16 -24.78
C ALA A 10 16.92 30.34 -23.47
N GLU A 11 17.66 30.88 -22.50
CA GLU A 11 17.90 30.21 -21.21
C GLU A 11 17.14 30.89 -20.08
N PHE A 12 16.67 30.07 -19.12
CA PHE A 12 15.86 30.47 -17.99
C PHE A 12 16.38 29.84 -16.70
N GLU A 13 16.28 30.57 -15.60
CA GLU A 13 16.69 30.06 -14.26
C GLU A 13 15.73 29.03 -13.72
N THR A 14 14.43 29.15 -14.07
CA THR A 14 13.39 28.24 -13.58
C THR A 14 12.61 27.62 -14.73
N GLU A 15 12.12 26.41 -14.48
CA GLU A 15 11.23 25.72 -15.40
C GLU A 15 9.91 26.48 -15.63
N LYS A 16 9.39 27.15 -14.58
CA LYS A 16 8.18 27.97 -14.67
C LYS A 16 8.36 29.12 -15.66
N SER A 17 9.55 29.74 -15.67
CA SER A 17 9.90 30.80 -16.62
C SER A 17 9.97 30.26 -18.05
N LEU A 18 10.59 29.09 -18.25
CA LEU A 18 10.56 28.42 -19.55
C LEU A 18 9.11 28.15 -20.03
N HIS A 19 8.26 27.60 -19.16
CA HIS A 19 6.86 27.29 -19.52
C HIS A 19 6.08 28.59 -19.88
N ALA A 20 6.30 29.69 -19.16
CA ALA A 20 5.70 30.98 -19.49
C ALA A 20 6.18 31.50 -20.84
N HIS A 21 7.48 31.34 -21.16
CA HIS A 21 8.07 31.75 -22.43
C HIS A 21 7.51 30.98 -23.65
N LEU A 22 7.04 29.72 -23.48
CA LEU A 22 6.48 28.94 -24.58
C LEU A 22 5.26 29.63 -25.25
N LYS A 23 4.58 30.53 -24.54
CA LYS A 23 3.50 31.37 -25.11
C LYS A 23 4.00 32.25 -26.28
N ALA A 24 5.24 32.71 -26.23
CA ALA A 24 5.84 33.50 -27.34
C ALA A 24 5.97 32.65 -28.62
N HIS A 25 6.05 31.32 -28.48
CA HIS A 25 6.04 30.36 -29.58
C HIS A 25 4.67 29.81 -29.90
N LYS A 26 3.59 30.34 -29.31
CA LYS A 26 2.20 29.83 -29.45
C LYS A 26 2.10 28.32 -29.17
N MET A 27 2.88 27.82 -28.22
CA MET A 27 3.02 26.40 -27.93
C MET A 27 2.54 26.09 -26.50
N TYR A 28 1.73 25.05 -26.32
CA TYR A 28 1.41 24.52 -25.01
C TYR A 28 2.56 23.70 -24.45
N VAL A 29 2.63 23.63 -23.12
CA VAL A 29 3.65 22.83 -22.41
C VAL A 29 3.62 21.36 -22.83
N ALA A 30 2.42 20.79 -23.03
CA ALA A 30 2.27 19.43 -23.50
C ALA A 30 2.90 19.22 -24.88
N ASP A 31 2.58 20.06 -25.84
CA ASP A 31 3.08 19.98 -27.21
C ASP A 31 4.60 20.15 -27.28
N TYR A 32 5.14 21.05 -26.44
CA TYR A 32 6.57 21.25 -26.33
C TYR A 32 7.28 19.97 -25.85
N TYR A 33 6.80 19.33 -24.77
CA TYR A 33 7.45 18.13 -24.27
C TYR A 33 7.27 16.94 -25.21
N VAL A 34 6.10 16.74 -25.78
CA VAL A 34 5.88 15.67 -26.76
C VAL A 34 6.77 15.85 -27.99
N LYS A 35 6.91 17.09 -28.49
CA LYS A 35 7.71 17.39 -29.69
C LYS A 35 9.23 17.26 -29.47
N TYR A 36 9.73 17.84 -28.37
CA TYR A 36 11.19 17.96 -28.16
C TYR A 36 11.78 16.91 -27.22
N TYR A 37 10.94 16.17 -26.51
CA TYR A 37 11.32 15.08 -25.61
C TYR A 37 10.35 13.90 -25.77
N PRO A 38 10.22 13.35 -27.00
CA PRO A 38 9.25 12.28 -27.24
C PRO A 38 9.57 11.07 -26.36
N ARG A 39 8.51 10.48 -25.81
CA ARG A 39 8.59 9.26 -25.03
C ARG A 39 7.61 8.24 -25.55
N TYR A 40 8.02 6.99 -25.51
CA TYR A 40 7.27 5.88 -26.09
C TYR A 40 6.98 4.83 -25.03
N ASN A 41 5.84 4.22 -25.17
CA ASN A 41 5.42 3.12 -24.33
C ASN A 41 6.30 1.89 -24.57
N LYS A 42 6.86 1.37 -23.50
CA LYS A 42 7.83 0.26 -23.57
C LYS A 42 7.20 -1.04 -24.06
N LEU A 43 5.88 -1.23 -23.88
CA LEU A 43 5.16 -2.42 -24.33
C LEU A 43 4.98 -2.47 -25.86
N ASN A 44 4.61 -1.34 -26.49
CA ASN A 44 4.14 -1.35 -27.88
C ASN A 44 4.73 -0.25 -28.76
N GLY A 45 5.67 0.55 -28.24
CA GLY A 45 6.32 1.63 -28.98
C GLY A 45 5.44 2.83 -29.32
N ASN A 46 4.18 2.88 -28.87
CA ASN A 46 3.31 4.02 -29.12
C ASN A 46 3.71 5.25 -28.28
N PRO A 47 3.48 6.47 -28.77
CA PRO A 47 3.73 7.69 -27.99
C PRO A 47 2.99 7.69 -26.65
N LEU A 48 3.70 8.06 -25.57
CA LEU A 48 3.07 8.24 -24.27
C LEU A 48 2.28 9.56 -24.23
N PRO A 49 1.05 9.56 -23.68
CA PRO A 49 0.26 10.78 -23.52
C PRO A 49 0.87 11.69 -22.45
N PHE A 50 0.94 12.98 -22.73
CA PHE A 50 1.38 13.98 -21.74
C PHE A 50 0.19 14.37 -20.84
N LYS A 51 0.17 13.86 -19.61
CA LYS A 51 -0.79 14.30 -18.57
C LYS A 51 -0.21 15.45 -17.75
N ASN A 52 1.00 15.26 -17.25
CA ASN A 52 1.82 16.26 -16.59
C ASN A 52 3.29 15.84 -16.73
N LYS A 53 4.22 16.78 -16.52
CA LYS A 53 5.65 16.54 -16.71
C LYS A 53 6.17 15.39 -15.86
N LYS A 54 5.77 15.32 -14.59
CA LYS A 54 6.25 14.28 -13.67
C LYS A 54 5.86 12.90 -14.16
N GLU A 55 4.58 12.67 -14.44
CA GLU A 55 4.11 11.38 -14.95
C GLU A 55 4.73 11.04 -16.31
N TYR A 56 4.86 12.04 -17.19
CA TYR A 56 5.42 11.86 -18.51
C TYR A 56 6.86 11.35 -18.48
N PHE A 57 7.70 11.85 -17.55
CA PHE A 57 9.10 11.43 -17.44
C PHE A 57 9.35 10.27 -16.46
N GLU A 58 8.41 9.97 -15.58
CA GLU A 58 8.54 8.88 -14.60
C GLU A 58 8.00 7.54 -15.09
N ASN A 59 7.00 7.55 -15.99
CA ASN A 59 6.30 6.34 -16.44
C ASN A 59 6.74 5.92 -17.85
N ASP A 60 6.97 4.64 -18.03
CA ASP A 60 7.27 4.02 -19.32
C ASP A 60 6.05 3.28 -19.91
N PHE A 61 4.91 3.30 -19.20
CA PHE A 61 3.63 2.69 -19.56
C PHE A 61 2.47 3.64 -19.29
N ILE A 62 1.36 3.50 -20.02
CA ILE A 62 0.14 4.30 -19.80
C ILE A 62 -0.53 3.95 -18.48
N ASN A 63 -0.50 2.66 -18.11
CA ASN A 63 -1.10 2.14 -16.88
C ASN A 63 -0.37 0.88 -16.40
N ARG A 64 -0.78 0.37 -15.22
CA ARG A 64 -0.18 -0.80 -14.58
C ARG A 64 -0.40 -2.09 -15.37
N SER A 65 -1.55 -2.25 -16.04
CA SER A 65 -1.82 -3.44 -16.87
C SER A 65 -0.74 -3.59 -17.93
N GLN A 66 -0.41 -2.51 -18.65
CA GLN A 66 0.64 -2.56 -19.68
C GLN A 66 2.03 -2.86 -19.10
N LEU A 67 2.33 -2.44 -17.89
CA LEU A 67 3.57 -2.85 -17.20
C LEU A 67 3.56 -4.37 -16.94
N VAL A 68 2.45 -4.93 -16.49
CA VAL A 68 2.32 -6.37 -16.25
C VAL A 68 2.42 -7.14 -17.55
N ASP A 69 1.69 -6.71 -18.60
CA ASP A 69 1.73 -7.33 -19.93
C ASP A 69 3.16 -7.31 -20.50
N TRP A 70 3.89 -6.20 -20.32
CA TRP A 70 5.27 -6.12 -20.73
C TRP A 70 6.18 -7.08 -19.92
N CYS A 71 5.96 -7.23 -18.62
CA CYS A 71 6.68 -8.20 -17.80
C CYS A 71 6.40 -9.65 -18.25
N GLU A 72 5.21 -9.94 -18.80
CA GLU A 72 4.86 -11.26 -19.29
C GLU A 72 5.52 -11.61 -20.65
N THR A 73 5.76 -10.61 -21.49
CA THR A 73 6.18 -10.79 -22.89
C THR A 73 7.65 -10.47 -23.16
N SER A 74 8.34 -9.81 -22.23
CA SER A 74 9.73 -9.37 -22.41
C SER A 74 10.75 -10.37 -21.88
N PRO A 75 12.03 -10.29 -22.30
CA PRO A 75 13.10 -11.14 -21.79
C PRO A 75 13.26 -11.05 -20.27
N ASN A 76 13.42 -12.19 -19.61
CA ASN A 76 13.42 -12.29 -18.15
C ASN A 76 14.44 -11.34 -17.47
N GLU A 77 15.65 -11.24 -17.99
CA GLU A 77 16.69 -10.38 -17.39
C GLU A 77 16.35 -8.88 -17.54
N GLU A 78 15.77 -8.48 -18.69
CA GLU A 78 15.33 -7.10 -18.89
C GLU A 78 14.20 -6.73 -17.91
N VAL A 79 13.26 -7.65 -17.69
CA VAL A 79 12.19 -7.47 -16.70
C VAL A 79 12.74 -7.36 -15.30
N LYS A 80 13.64 -8.24 -14.89
CA LYS A 80 14.29 -8.20 -13.57
C LYS A 80 14.95 -6.85 -13.32
N ASP A 81 15.78 -6.40 -14.23
CA ASP A 81 16.51 -5.13 -14.09
C ASP A 81 15.55 -3.94 -14.01
N TYR A 82 14.52 -3.96 -14.83
CA TYR A 82 13.53 -2.88 -14.87
C TYR A 82 12.71 -2.78 -13.58
N ILE A 83 12.15 -3.89 -13.10
CA ILE A 83 11.31 -3.85 -11.89
C ILE A 83 12.11 -3.58 -10.63
N ILE A 84 13.35 -4.07 -10.54
CA ILE A 84 14.28 -3.71 -9.45
C ILE A 84 14.60 -2.21 -9.47
N LYS A 85 14.88 -1.64 -10.64
CA LYS A 85 15.11 -0.19 -10.80
C LYS A 85 13.91 0.64 -10.37
N LEU A 86 12.68 0.22 -10.75
CA LEU A 86 11.45 0.88 -10.32
C LEU A 86 11.29 0.86 -8.80
N ALA A 87 11.47 -0.31 -8.18
CA ALA A 87 11.34 -0.48 -6.75
C ALA A 87 12.39 0.32 -5.97
N LYS A 88 13.66 0.26 -6.37
CA LYS A 88 14.76 1.05 -5.78
C LYS A 88 14.47 2.55 -5.84
N LYS A 89 14.12 3.08 -7.02
CA LYS A 89 13.74 4.49 -7.19
C LYS A 89 12.61 4.91 -6.25
N ARG A 90 11.65 4.01 -5.99
CA ARG A 90 10.57 4.28 -5.07
C ARG A 90 11.04 4.28 -3.61
N ILE A 91 11.83 3.30 -3.21
CA ILE A 91 12.40 3.17 -1.86
C ILE A 91 13.20 4.43 -1.52
N GLU A 92 14.12 4.81 -2.40
CA GLU A 92 14.96 6.01 -2.26
C GLU A 92 14.12 7.29 -2.16
N ARG A 93 13.18 7.49 -3.08
CA ARG A 93 12.33 8.70 -3.10
C ARG A 93 11.49 8.86 -1.83
N LYS A 94 11.11 7.74 -1.19
CA LYS A 94 10.29 7.71 0.02
C LYS A 94 11.10 7.56 1.30
N ASN A 95 12.41 7.35 1.16
CA ASN A 95 13.31 7.03 2.28
C ASN A 95 12.81 5.85 3.11
N TYR A 96 12.32 4.80 2.44
CA TYR A 96 11.87 3.59 3.10
C TYR A 96 13.05 2.67 3.40
N LYS A 97 13.00 1.95 4.52
CA LYS A 97 14.01 0.96 4.93
C LYS A 97 13.71 -0.44 4.41
N ASN A 98 12.47 -0.68 3.99
CA ASN A 98 11.95 -1.98 3.60
C ASN A 98 11.48 -1.98 2.14
N ALA A 99 11.42 -3.17 1.56
CA ALA A 99 10.84 -3.39 0.24
C ALA A 99 9.33 -3.06 0.23
N PRO A 100 8.76 -2.72 -0.93
CA PRO A 100 7.32 -2.60 -1.09
C PRO A 100 6.59 -3.87 -0.64
N PHE A 101 5.45 -3.75 0.00
CA PHE A 101 4.61 -4.88 0.44
C PHE A 101 3.35 -5.00 -0.42
N TYR A 102 2.59 -6.08 -0.26
CA TYR A 102 1.48 -6.41 -1.16
C TYR A 102 0.49 -5.26 -1.40
N LEU A 103 -0.03 -4.64 -0.34
CA LEU A 103 -0.96 -3.51 -0.48
C LEU A 103 -0.33 -2.32 -1.20
N GLU A 104 0.97 -2.08 -1.02
CA GLU A 104 1.68 -1.05 -1.75
C GLU A 104 1.82 -1.41 -3.23
N LEU A 105 2.15 -2.64 -3.56
CA LEU A 105 2.22 -3.14 -4.94
C LEU A 105 0.87 -3.01 -5.65
N LEU A 106 -0.26 -3.29 -4.95
CA LEU A 106 -1.60 -3.11 -5.51
C LEU A 106 -1.94 -1.65 -5.84
N LYS A 107 -1.44 -0.69 -5.04
CA LYS A 107 -1.82 0.74 -5.12
C LYS A 107 -0.83 1.61 -5.86
N ARG A 108 0.26 1.08 -6.39
CA ARG A 108 1.32 1.84 -7.06
C ARG A 108 1.56 1.33 -8.48
N GLN A 109 2.31 2.10 -9.26
CA GLN A 109 2.77 1.67 -10.59
C GLN A 109 4.01 0.75 -10.44
N LEU A 110 3.80 -0.33 -9.71
CA LEU A 110 4.73 -1.43 -9.54
C LEU A 110 4.01 -2.71 -9.99
N PRO A 111 4.72 -3.72 -10.50
CA PRO A 111 4.11 -5.01 -10.78
C PRO A 111 3.59 -5.65 -9.48
N ASP A 112 2.74 -6.64 -9.61
CA ASP A 112 2.23 -7.39 -8.46
C ASP A 112 3.27 -8.36 -7.89
N LEU A 113 2.94 -8.92 -6.73
CA LEU A 113 3.81 -9.85 -6.03
C LEU A 113 4.08 -11.13 -6.84
N ASP A 114 3.12 -11.57 -7.65
CA ASP A 114 3.26 -12.77 -8.46
C ASP A 114 4.23 -12.55 -9.62
N THR A 115 4.25 -11.36 -10.21
CA THR A 115 5.29 -10.97 -11.18
C THR A 115 6.70 -11.08 -10.57
N TYR A 116 6.90 -10.58 -9.33
CA TYR A 116 8.19 -10.76 -8.65
C TYR A 116 8.53 -12.24 -8.43
N LYS A 117 7.56 -13.04 -7.97
CA LYS A 117 7.77 -14.49 -7.77
C LYS A 117 8.10 -15.22 -9.06
N LYS A 118 7.41 -14.90 -10.16
CA LYS A 118 7.65 -15.48 -11.47
C LYS A 118 9.10 -15.26 -11.94
N HIS A 119 9.60 -14.03 -11.81
CA HIS A 119 10.92 -13.68 -12.35
C HIS A 119 12.09 -13.99 -11.38
N PHE A 120 11.88 -14.00 -10.07
CA PHE A 120 12.93 -14.21 -9.06
C PHE A 120 12.78 -15.52 -8.27
N GLY A 121 11.73 -16.31 -8.52
CA GLY A 121 11.37 -17.49 -7.73
C GLY A 121 10.68 -17.15 -6.42
N THR A 122 11.21 -16.20 -5.65
CA THR A 122 10.59 -15.70 -4.42
C THR A 122 10.67 -14.18 -4.35
N TYR A 123 9.77 -13.56 -3.55
CA TYR A 123 9.87 -12.14 -3.30
C TYR A 123 11.10 -11.76 -2.49
N THR A 124 11.55 -12.64 -1.59
CA THR A 124 12.79 -12.45 -0.82
C THR A 124 14.00 -12.33 -1.73
N ASN A 125 14.12 -13.18 -2.76
CA ASN A 125 15.20 -13.09 -3.73
C ASN A 125 15.19 -11.74 -4.49
N ALA A 126 14.01 -11.21 -4.81
CA ALA A 126 13.89 -9.88 -5.40
C ALA A 126 14.34 -8.80 -4.41
N CYS A 127 13.98 -8.90 -3.12
CA CYS A 127 14.40 -7.98 -2.07
C CYS A 127 15.92 -7.98 -1.88
N ASP A 128 16.58 -9.13 -1.96
CA ASP A 128 18.05 -9.25 -1.91
C ASP A 128 18.70 -8.47 -3.07
N LYS A 129 18.14 -8.56 -4.28
CA LYS A 129 18.59 -7.76 -5.44
C LYS A 129 18.34 -6.25 -5.26
N MET A 130 17.29 -5.89 -4.54
CA MET A 130 17.03 -4.49 -4.15
C MET A 130 17.92 -4.02 -3.00
N GLN A 131 18.58 -4.93 -2.28
CA GLN A 131 19.38 -4.66 -1.07
C GLN A 131 18.53 -4.09 0.08
N VAL A 132 17.30 -4.55 0.23
CA VAL A 132 16.37 -4.17 1.30
C VAL A 132 15.65 -5.41 1.83
N LYS A 133 15.20 -5.35 3.07
CA LYS A 133 14.42 -6.43 3.67
C LYS A 133 12.94 -6.32 3.33
N PRO A 134 12.22 -7.43 3.07
CA PRO A 134 10.77 -7.41 3.02
C PRO A 134 10.19 -7.14 4.42
N ILE A 135 9.03 -6.49 4.49
CA ILE A 135 8.28 -6.34 5.75
C ILE A 135 7.74 -7.72 6.17
N PHE A 136 7.18 -8.43 5.21
CA PHE A 136 6.62 -9.77 5.42
C PHE A 136 7.47 -10.79 4.67
N TYR A 137 7.93 -11.82 5.36
CA TYR A 137 8.87 -12.81 4.82
C TYR A 137 8.55 -14.26 5.21
N LYS A 138 7.53 -14.46 6.06
CA LYS A 138 7.07 -15.79 6.45
C LYS A 138 5.91 -16.25 5.57
N GLY A 139 5.81 -17.55 5.38
CA GLY A 139 4.63 -18.19 4.79
C GLY A 139 3.47 -18.27 5.79
N MET A 140 2.25 -18.44 5.27
CA MET A 140 1.06 -18.65 6.08
C MET A 140 1.17 -19.97 6.87
N PRO A 141 0.95 -19.98 8.19
CA PRO A 141 0.89 -21.21 8.97
C PRO A 141 -0.26 -22.11 8.51
N LYS A 142 -0.04 -23.43 8.47
CA LYS A 142 -1.06 -24.42 8.07
C LYS A 142 -2.33 -24.36 8.92
N ASP A 143 -2.18 -23.92 10.17
CA ASP A 143 -3.31 -23.81 11.11
C ASP A 143 -4.20 -22.61 10.84
N PHE A 144 -3.85 -21.67 9.96
CA PHE A 144 -4.67 -20.48 9.67
C PHE A 144 -6.08 -20.83 9.15
N ASN A 145 -6.24 -21.96 8.47
CA ASN A 145 -7.52 -22.40 7.94
C ASN A 145 -8.41 -23.10 8.99
N LYS A 146 -7.90 -23.32 10.22
CA LYS A 146 -8.70 -23.84 11.32
C LYS A 146 -9.50 -22.74 11.99
N ASP A 147 -10.63 -23.11 12.57
CA ASP A 147 -11.36 -22.25 13.49
C ASP A 147 -10.84 -22.45 14.91
N PHE A 148 -10.78 -21.39 15.68
CA PHE A 148 -10.28 -21.38 17.04
C PHE A 148 -11.41 -20.98 18.01
N ASP A 149 -11.69 -21.82 18.99
CA ASP A 149 -12.67 -21.57 20.04
C ASP A 149 -12.01 -20.84 21.22
N VAL A 150 -11.77 -19.53 21.04
CA VAL A 150 -11.06 -18.66 21.99
C VAL A 150 -11.99 -17.61 22.58
N GLU A 151 -11.74 -17.18 23.83
CA GLU A 151 -12.45 -16.06 24.44
C GLU A 151 -11.79 -14.74 24.02
N VAL A 152 -12.49 -13.95 23.20
CA VAL A 152 -12.03 -12.64 22.75
C VAL A 152 -12.35 -11.58 23.82
N LEU A 153 -11.32 -10.88 24.29
CA LEU A 153 -11.49 -9.71 25.14
C LEU A 153 -11.83 -8.50 24.28
N VAL A 154 -12.94 -7.84 24.62
CA VAL A 154 -13.50 -6.68 23.90
C VAL A 154 -13.31 -5.43 24.75
N ASP A 155 -12.75 -4.38 24.18
CA ASP A 155 -12.54 -3.11 24.90
C ASP A 155 -13.87 -2.47 25.31
N THR A 156 -13.91 -1.88 26.51
CA THR A 156 -15.09 -1.18 27.03
C THR A 156 -15.51 0.02 26.20
N ARG A 157 -14.65 0.54 25.34
CA ARG A 157 -14.90 1.69 24.44
C ARG A 157 -15.49 1.27 23.10
N GLU A 158 -15.47 -0.03 22.76
CA GLU A 158 -16.06 -0.53 21.53
C GLU A 158 -17.60 -0.48 21.60
N GLN A 159 -18.19 0.40 20.79
CA GLN A 159 -19.64 0.67 20.81
C GLN A 159 -20.45 -0.33 19.97
N GLN A 160 -19.84 -0.97 19.01
CA GLN A 160 -20.46 -1.92 18.08
C GLN A 160 -19.63 -3.20 17.97
N PRO A 161 -19.50 -3.97 19.07
CA PRO A 161 -18.65 -5.15 19.09
C PRO A 161 -19.07 -6.18 18.05
N LEU A 162 -18.10 -6.92 17.54
CA LEU A 162 -18.33 -8.08 16.69
C LEU A 162 -18.90 -9.26 17.50
N ASN A 163 -19.59 -10.16 16.81
CA ASN A 163 -20.18 -11.35 17.44
C ASN A 163 -19.14 -12.48 17.44
N PHE A 164 -18.57 -12.78 18.58
CA PHE A 164 -17.70 -13.93 18.79
C PHE A 164 -18.44 -15.02 19.57
N SER A 165 -18.08 -16.30 19.36
CA SER A 165 -18.65 -17.43 20.11
C SER A 165 -18.48 -17.30 21.61
N LYS A 166 -17.31 -16.75 22.01
CA LYS A 166 -16.95 -16.43 23.40
C LYS A 166 -16.32 -15.05 23.45
N SER A 167 -16.84 -14.18 24.28
CA SER A 167 -16.27 -12.84 24.49
C SER A 167 -16.50 -12.34 25.91
N LYS A 168 -15.58 -11.47 26.36
CA LYS A 168 -15.64 -10.80 27.66
C LYS A 168 -15.27 -9.33 27.49
N ILE A 169 -16.05 -8.44 28.07
CA ILE A 169 -15.78 -7.00 28.05
C ILE A 169 -14.76 -6.67 29.13
N LEU A 170 -13.68 -6.00 28.73
CA LEU A 170 -12.59 -5.58 29.61
C LEU A 170 -11.96 -4.30 29.06
N LYS A 171 -11.47 -3.41 29.94
CA LYS A 171 -10.70 -2.25 29.49
C LYS A 171 -9.34 -2.71 28.97
N LEU A 172 -9.03 -2.40 27.71
CA LEU A 172 -7.75 -2.70 27.06
C LEU A 172 -6.83 -1.46 27.05
N ASP A 173 -5.52 -1.68 26.96
CA ASP A 173 -4.54 -0.60 26.85
C ASP A 173 -4.65 0.13 25.52
N PHE A 174 -4.88 -0.60 24.43
CA PHE A 174 -5.14 -0.08 23.09
C PHE A 174 -5.87 -1.12 22.23
N GLY A 175 -6.35 -0.69 21.04
CA GLY A 175 -7.16 -1.52 20.16
C GLY A 175 -8.55 -1.82 20.72
N ASP A 176 -9.29 -2.66 20.00
CA ASP A 176 -10.68 -3.04 20.32
C ASP A 176 -10.77 -4.49 20.80
N TYR A 177 -9.83 -5.35 20.37
CA TYR A 177 -9.86 -6.79 20.67
C TYR A 177 -8.46 -7.33 20.97
N THR A 178 -8.40 -8.31 21.91
CA THR A 178 -7.22 -9.14 22.21
C THR A 178 -7.65 -10.48 22.79
N LEU A 179 -6.72 -11.36 23.14
CA LEU A 179 -6.98 -12.56 23.97
C LEU A 179 -6.41 -12.37 25.37
N GLY A 180 -6.87 -13.14 26.33
CA GLY A 180 -6.39 -13.14 27.70
C GLY A 180 -5.73 -14.46 28.10
N GLY A 181 -5.19 -14.51 29.34
CA GLY A 181 -4.61 -15.72 29.89
C GLY A 181 -3.42 -16.25 29.09
N ASP A 182 -3.37 -17.58 28.96
CA ASP A 182 -2.28 -18.27 28.27
C ASP A 182 -2.27 -18.04 26.75
N ASP A 183 -3.38 -17.60 26.18
CA ASP A 183 -3.52 -17.28 24.75
C ASP A 183 -3.05 -15.85 24.40
N PHE A 184 -2.72 -15.04 25.40
CA PHE A 184 -2.27 -13.67 25.18
C PHE A 184 -0.85 -13.63 24.56
N SER A 185 -0.74 -12.99 23.40
CA SER A 185 0.49 -12.94 22.62
C SER A 185 0.99 -11.52 22.33
N ASN A 186 0.57 -10.51 23.10
CA ASN A 186 0.79 -9.09 22.81
C ASN A 186 0.25 -8.67 21.43
N THR A 187 -0.79 -9.35 20.96
CA THR A 187 -1.44 -9.06 19.69
C THR A 187 -2.80 -8.43 19.93
N PHE A 188 -3.03 -7.30 19.29
CA PHE A 188 -4.27 -6.53 19.38
C PHE A 188 -4.87 -6.32 18.00
N VAL A 189 -6.17 -6.07 17.97
CA VAL A 189 -6.89 -5.68 16.76
C VAL A 189 -7.58 -4.34 17.01
N ASP A 190 -7.38 -3.39 16.10
CA ASP A 190 -8.14 -2.15 15.97
C ASP A 190 -9.07 -2.29 14.77
N ARG A 191 -10.38 -2.35 15.01
CA ARG A 191 -11.41 -2.51 14.00
C ARG A 191 -11.82 -1.17 13.41
N LYS A 192 -11.94 -1.11 12.11
CA LYS A 192 -12.37 0.11 11.42
C LYS A 192 -13.53 -0.16 10.47
N SER A 193 -14.61 0.60 10.62
CA SER A 193 -15.56 0.78 9.52
C SER A 193 -14.88 1.48 8.34
N SER A 194 -15.50 1.46 7.14
CA SER A 194 -14.96 2.20 6.00
C SER A 194 -14.88 3.71 6.24
N GLY A 195 -15.84 4.27 6.97
CA GLY A 195 -15.83 5.69 7.34
C GLY A 195 -14.70 6.05 8.30
N ASP A 196 -14.51 5.23 9.35
CA ASP A 196 -13.42 5.40 10.32
C ASP A 196 -12.05 5.21 9.69
N PHE A 197 -11.91 4.25 8.77
CA PHE A 197 -10.70 4.06 7.98
C PHE A 197 -10.34 5.33 7.19
N LEU A 198 -11.29 5.88 6.44
CA LEU A 198 -11.07 7.10 5.65
C LEU A 198 -10.74 8.32 6.53
N SER A 199 -11.38 8.45 7.68
CA SER A 199 -11.13 9.54 8.64
C SER A 199 -9.77 9.39 9.31
N THR A 200 -9.48 8.20 9.87
CA THR A 200 -8.24 7.91 10.62
C THR A 200 -7.01 8.11 9.75
N PHE A 201 -6.98 7.49 8.55
CA PHE A 201 -5.82 7.56 7.65
C PHE A 201 -5.89 8.75 6.68
N GLY A 202 -6.97 9.53 6.73
CA GLY A 202 -7.09 10.85 6.13
C GLY A 202 -6.55 11.93 7.07
N SER A 203 -7.44 12.58 7.81
CA SER A 203 -7.12 13.76 8.62
C SER A 203 -6.51 13.45 10.00
N GLN A 204 -6.64 12.22 10.51
CA GLN A 204 -6.25 11.85 11.88
C GLN A 204 -5.00 10.94 11.94
N SER A 205 -4.25 10.83 10.86
CA SER A 205 -3.09 9.92 10.75
C SER A 205 -2.01 10.16 11.81
N ASP A 206 -1.83 11.40 12.28
CA ASP A 206 -0.85 11.73 13.32
C ASP A 206 -1.30 11.27 14.70
N ARG A 207 -2.62 11.26 14.98
CA ARG A 207 -3.15 10.67 16.20
C ARG A 207 -2.91 9.17 16.21
N PHE A 208 -3.16 8.50 15.11
CA PHE A 208 -2.93 7.07 14.97
C PHE A 208 -1.44 6.71 15.12
N ARG A 209 -0.52 7.51 14.59
CA ARG A 209 0.92 7.30 14.81
C ARG A 209 1.32 7.33 16.28
N ARG A 210 0.74 8.22 17.09
CA ARG A 210 0.99 8.24 18.55
C ARG A 210 0.46 6.99 19.24
N GLU A 211 -0.64 6.44 18.78
CA GLU A 211 -1.16 5.15 19.27
C GLU A 211 -0.22 3.99 18.91
N MET A 212 0.26 3.95 17.68
CA MET A 212 1.25 2.97 17.24
C MET A 212 2.57 3.08 18.00
N GLN A 213 3.01 4.29 18.35
CA GLN A 213 4.22 4.48 19.13
C GLN A 213 4.09 3.81 20.52
N ARG A 214 2.94 3.93 21.20
CA ARG A 214 2.67 3.21 22.45
C ARG A 214 2.64 1.70 22.27
N CYS A 215 2.09 1.23 21.13
CA CYS A 215 2.11 -0.19 20.78
C CYS A 215 3.55 -0.73 20.68
N VAL A 216 4.45 0.04 20.07
CA VAL A 216 5.88 -0.29 19.98
C VAL A 216 6.54 -0.31 21.38
N GLU A 217 6.28 0.70 22.20
CA GLU A 217 6.82 0.82 23.57
C GLU A 217 6.42 -0.37 24.47
N LEU A 218 5.27 -0.99 24.20
CA LEU A 218 4.76 -2.16 24.94
C LEU A 218 5.08 -3.49 24.23
N ASP A 219 6.02 -3.51 23.29
CA ASP A 219 6.41 -4.70 22.50
C ASP A 219 5.19 -5.48 21.96
N SER A 220 4.22 -4.74 21.44
CA SER A 220 2.94 -5.26 20.99
C SER A 220 2.78 -5.14 19.48
N TYR A 221 1.83 -5.88 18.94
CA TYR A 221 1.48 -5.88 17.52
C TYR A 221 0.00 -5.57 17.32
N MET A 222 -0.30 -4.70 16.38
CA MET A 222 -1.67 -4.29 16.09
C MET A 222 -2.07 -4.64 14.66
N TYR A 223 -3.13 -5.43 14.51
CA TYR A 223 -3.83 -5.56 13.25
C TYR A 223 -4.88 -4.47 13.13
N ILE A 224 -4.83 -3.71 12.05
CA ILE A 224 -5.87 -2.76 11.69
C ILE A 224 -6.81 -3.47 10.72
N VAL A 225 -7.96 -3.94 11.24
CA VAL A 225 -8.94 -4.70 10.47
C VAL A 225 -10.03 -3.78 9.94
N VAL A 226 -10.09 -3.63 8.62
CA VAL A 226 -11.09 -2.81 7.93
C VAL A 226 -12.22 -3.71 7.44
N GLU A 227 -13.47 -3.48 7.90
CA GLU A 227 -14.66 -4.29 7.61
C GLU A 227 -15.17 -4.15 6.16
N LYS A 228 -14.28 -3.96 5.21
CA LYS A 228 -14.64 -3.79 3.80
C LYS A 228 -13.47 -4.08 2.89
N SER A 229 -13.74 -4.70 1.73
CA SER A 229 -12.69 -4.93 0.74
C SER A 229 -12.20 -3.63 0.12
N ILE A 230 -10.95 -3.62 -0.31
CA ILE A 230 -10.34 -2.47 -0.99
C ILE A 230 -11.13 -2.07 -2.24
N LYS A 231 -11.56 -3.05 -3.05
CA LYS A 231 -12.38 -2.83 -4.25
C LYS A 231 -13.70 -2.11 -3.92
N SER A 232 -14.34 -2.50 -2.81
CA SER A 232 -15.60 -1.87 -2.37
C SER A 232 -15.39 -0.42 -1.89
N ILE A 233 -14.30 -0.16 -1.14
CA ILE A 233 -13.94 1.21 -0.71
C ILE A 233 -13.65 2.09 -1.93
N GLU A 234 -12.94 1.60 -2.92
CA GLU A 234 -12.67 2.32 -4.16
C GLU A 234 -13.95 2.65 -4.91
N LYS A 235 -14.84 1.67 -5.08
CA LYS A 235 -16.12 1.87 -5.74
C LYS A 235 -16.98 2.92 -5.04
N GLU A 236 -17.11 2.86 -3.71
CA GLU A 236 -17.85 3.86 -2.94
C GLU A 236 -17.25 5.25 -3.04
N SER A 237 -15.92 5.36 -2.96
CA SER A 237 -15.22 6.64 -3.11
C SER A 237 -15.46 7.32 -4.48
N MET A 238 -15.67 6.53 -5.54
CA MET A 238 -16.00 7.08 -6.88
C MET A 238 -17.38 7.74 -6.92
N PHE A 239 -18.32 7.30 -6.06
CA PHE A 239 -19.67 7.87 -5.99
C PHE A 239 -19.80 9.02 -4.99
N GLN A 240 -18.83 9.18 -4.07
CA GLN A 240 -18.84 10.30 -3.12
C GLN A 240 -18.42 11.59 -3.82
N LYS A 241 -19.42 12.39 -4.25
CA LYS A 241 -19.22 13.72 -4.83
C LYS A 241 -19.26 14.77 -3.71
N GLY A 242 -18.14 15.42 -3.43
CA GLY A 242 -18.11 16.56 -2.49
C GLY A 242 -16.70 17.05 -2.18
N ARG A 243 -16.58 18.36 -1.87
CA ARG A 243 -15.30 19.01 -1.50
C ARG A 243 -14.63 18.44 -0.23
N ARG A 244 -15.37 17.68 0.59
CA ARG A 244 -14.92 17.13 1.88
C ARG A 244 -14.57 15.65 1.82
N ALA A 245 -14.81 14.96 0.69
CA ALA A 245 -14.44 13.55 0.56
C ALA A 245 -12.89 13.41 0.61
N PRO A 246 -12.35 12.56 1.49
CA PRO A 246 -10.90 12.34 1.54
C PRO A 246 -10.43 11.78 0.20
N LYS A 247 -9.33 12.34 -0.33
CA LYS A 247 -8.72 11.80 -1.55
C LYS A 247 -8.16 10.41 -1.24
N LEU A 248 -8.80 9.37 -1.73
CA LEU A 248 -8.48 7.98 -1.44
C LEU A 248 -6.99 7.64 -1.65
N ASN A 249 -6.38 8.18 -2.71
CA ASN A 249 -4.94 8.04 -2.95
C ASN A 249 -4.07 8.60 -1.81
N TRP A 250 -4.55 9.63 -1.12
CA TRP A 250 -3.85 10.19 0.02
C TRP A 250 -4.00 9.31 1.27
N VAL A 251 -5.20 8.78 1.51
CA VAL A 251 -5.48 7.81 2.58
C VAL A 251 -4.58 6.58 2.44
N PHE A 252 -4.53 5.97 1.25
CA PHE A 252 -3.62 4.85 0.99
C PHE A 252 -2.14 5.24 1.07
N SER A 253 -1.78 6.47 0.75
CA SER A 253 -0.39 6.94 0.92
C SER A 253 0.00 7.00 2.39
N ASN A 254 -0.90 7.46 3.27
CA ASN A 254 -0.68 7.49 4.71
C ASN A 254 -0.60 6.08 5.30
N LEU A 255 -1.54 5.20 4.91
CA LEU A 255 -1.50 3.78 5.29
C LEU A 255 -0.15 3.14 4.95
N ILE A 256 0.30 3.29 3.69
CA ILE A 256 1.58 2.72 3.24
C ILE A 256 2.75 3.31 4.05
N SER A 257 2.72 4.63 4.32
CA SER A 257 3.76 5.28 5.13
C SER A 257 3.79 4.72 6.56
N ILE A 258 2.64 4.55 7.19
CA ILE A 258 2.50 3.99 8.54
C ILE A 258 2.99 2.54 8.57
N GLN A 259 2.63 1.72 7.58
CA GLN A 259 3.10 0.34 7.49
C GLN A 259 4.63 0.25 7.38
N HIS A 260 5.28 1.14 6.64
CA HIS A 260 6.75 1.20 6.58
C HIS A 260 7.37 1.70 7.87
N GLU A 261 6.76 2.69 8.51
CA GLU A 261 7.22 3.29 9.76
C GLU A 261 7.17 2.29 10.93
N PHE A 262 6.09 1.49 11.00
CA PHE A 262 5.83 0.51 12.05
C PHE A 262 5.85 -0.94 11.53
N ALA A 263 6.77 -1.24 10.62
CA ALA A 263 6.82 -2.52 9.90
C ALA A 263 6.83 -3.77 10.77
N GLY A 264 7.42 -3.69 11.98
CA GLY A 264 7.50 -4.79 12.94
C GLY A 264 6.32 -4.91 13.90
N ASN A 265 5.39 -3.93 13.91
CA ASN A 265 4.39 -3.77 14.96
C ASN A 265 2.96 -3.61 14.45
N CYS A 266 2.73 -3.53 13.14
CA CYS A 266 1.36 -3.48 12.63
C CYS A 266 1.21 -4.11 11.26
N GLN A 267 -0.07 -4.41 10.94
CA GLN A 267 -0.49 -4.82 9.60
C GLN A 267 -1.93 -4.39 9.33
N PHE A 268 -2.19 -3.93 8.11
CA PHE A 268 -3.53 -3.62 7.64
C PHE A 268 -4.15 -4.83 6.95
N VAL A 269 -5.37 -5.18 7.37
CA VAL A 269 -6.12 -6.31 6.83
C VAL A 269 -7.52 -5.84 6.43
N PHE A 270 -7.86 -5.97 5.16
CA PHE A 270 -9.17 -5.63 4.61
C PHE A 270 -9.99 -6.90 4.46
N THR A 271 -11.08 -6.99 5.17
CA THR A 271 -12.02 -8.11 5.08
C THR A 271 -13.12 -7.81 4.06
N LYS A 272 -13.97 -8.79 3.77
CA LYS A 272 -15.09 -8.59 2.83
C LYS A 272 -16.21 -7.77 3.45
N ASN A 273 -16.51 -8.05 4.73
CA ASN A 273 -17.59 -7.49 5.53
C ASN A 273 -17.36 -7.81 7.01
N ARG A 274 -18.34 -7.43 7.85
CA ARG A 274 -18.34 -7.65 9.29
C ARG A 274 -18.24 -9.15 9.67
N GLU A 275 -19.04 -10.01 9.04
CA GLU A 275 -19.03 -11.47 9.28
C GLU A 275 -17.66 -12.09 8.95
N HIS A 276 -17.01 -11.59 7.91
CA HIS A 276 -15.65 -12.03 7.57
C HIS A 276 -14.63 -11.57 8.63
N SER A 277 -14.80 -10.37 9.19
CA SER A 277 -13.98 -9.89 10.31
C SER A 277 -14.15 -10.77 11.55
N GLU A 278 -15.37 -11.19 11.88
CA GLU A 278 -15.68 -12.09 13.00
C GLU A 278 -14.96 -13.44 12.89
N LYS A 279 -14.75 -13.93 11.69
CA LYS A 279 -13.99 -15.18 11.42
C LYS A 279 -12.47 -15.00 11.44
N ILE A 280 -11.99 -13.86 10.96
CA ILE A 280 -10.54 -13.61 10.79
C ILE A 280 -9.90 -13.14 12.10
N ILE A 281 -10.57 -12.29 12.89
CA ILE A 281 -9.98 -11.71 14.11
C ILE A 281 -9.54 -12.76 15.14
N PRO A 282 -10.35 -13.80 15.48
CA PRO A 282 -9.87 -14.85 16.37
C PRO A 282 -8.61 -15.56 15.87
N LYS A 283 -8.49 -15.76 14.57
CA LYS A 283 -7.29 -16.37 13.94
C LYS A 283 -6.06 -15.47 14.07
N LEU A 284 -6.21 -14.17 13.82
CA LEU A 284 -5.13 -13.19 13.98
C LEU A 284 -4.62 -13.15 15.42
N LEU A 285 -5.54 -13.13 16.37
CA LEU A 285 -5.21 -13.06 17.80
C LEU A 285 -4.58 -14.34 18.30
N TYR A 286 -5.15 -15.52 17.99
CA TYR A 286 -4.67 -16.82 18.47
C TYR A 286 -3.32 -17.21 17.88
N LEU A 287 -3.14 -17.02 16.59
CA LEU A 287 -1.86 -17.30 15.94
C LEU A 287 -0.80 -16.25 16.29
N GLY A 288 -1.20 -15.04 16.65
CA GLY A 288 -0.38 -14.00 17.22
C GLY A 288 0.99 -13.85 16.55
N LYS A 289 2.07 -14.04 17.31
CA LYS A 289 3.47 -13.90 16.84
C LYS A 289 3.83 -14.77 15.61
N LYS A 290 3.10 -15.84 15.34
CA LYS A 290 3.31 -16.66 14.13
C LYS A 290 2.94 -15.90 12.86
N LEU A 291 2.00 -14.92 12.95
CA LEU A 291 1.51 -14.14 11.81
C LEU A 291 2.17 -12.76 11.66
N TRP A 292 2.90 -12.25 12.65
CA TRP A 292 3.42 -10.86 12.61
C TRP A 292 4.26 -10.52 11.38
N ASN A 293 4.93 -11.54 10.79
CA ASN A 293 5.76 -11.36 9.59
C ASN A 293 5.19 -12.09 8.36
N VAL A 294 3.88 -12.38 8.39
CA VAL A 294 3.13 -12.97 7.28
C VAL A 294 2.29 -11.88 6.62
N ASP A 295 2.31 -11.75 5.32
CA ASP A 295 1.39 -10.84 4.60
C ASP A 295 0.01 -11.48 4.53
N VAL A 296 -0.78 -11.26 5.59
CA VAL A 296 -2.13 -11.84 5.74
C VAL A 296 -3.04 -11.36 4.60
N GLN A 297 -2.93 -10.09 4.21
CA GLN A 297 -3.78 -9.56 3.12
C GLN A 297 -3.55 -10.28 1.80
N TYR A 298 -2.29 -10.58 1.47
CA TYR A 298 -1.98 -11.35 0.25
C TYR A 298 -2.68 -12.70 0.24
N PHE A 299 -2.64 -13.42 1.37
CA PHE A 299 -3.29 -14.74 1.47
C PHE A 299 -4.81 -14.65 1.42
N LEU A 300 -5.43 -13.68 2.11
CA LEU A 300 -6.89 -13.49 2.07
C LEU A 300 -7.41 -13.16 0.67
N ASP A 301 -6.64 -12.41 -0.11
CA ASP A 301 -7.01 -12.06 -1.48
C ASP A 301 -6.82 -13.24 -2.46
N LYS A 302 -5.89 -14.16 -2.17
CA LYS A 302 -5.64 -15.37 -3.00
C LYS A 302 -6.57 -16.54 -2.67
N GLU A 303 -6.96 -16.73 -1.41
CA GLU A 303 -7.91 -17.78 -1.02
C GLU A 303 -9.37 -17.38 -1.28
N GLY A 304 -9.62 -16.12 -1.61
CA GLY A 304 -10.95 -15.58 -1.91
C GLY A 304 -11.33 -15.62 -3.39
N GLU A 305 -10.41 -16.06 -4.25
CA GLU A 305 -10.63 -16.39 -5.66
C GLU A 305 -11.02 -17.87 -5.79
#